data_a5a70396f9469fc163f75a71caf3bd09
#
_entry.id   a5a70396f9469fc163f75a71caf3bd09
#
_cell.length_a   1.000
_cell.length_b   1.000
_cell.length_c   1.000
_cell.angle_alpha   90.00
_cell.angle_beta   90.00
_cell.angle_gamma   90.00
#
_symmetry.space_group_name_H-M   'P 1'
#
loop_
_entity.id
_entity.type
_entity.pdbx_description
1 polymer ?
#
loop_
_entity_poly.entity_id
_entity_poly.type
_entity_poly.pdbx_seq_one_letter_code
_entity_poly.pdbx_strand_id
1 'polypeptide(L)'
;MICYSSHYRAELIPDPSYTIGSADNRPYDRIINPDGLGRGDFAKICRLAVERFETGEERQAALIGPKTWCVESCAVLEESRLTVLMDRMVIRLSLDNFEIVCSRRLDVCGSMLALYPCGGDLILHGELEVLRLNRELQTVWTFSGRDLFASLTGERAFCLENGRIRLLDWEGNRYELSLDGELLSDRPAPEKRILTILVADAASPRELQQILKESLGLPEWYGMNWDAFWDGITGLIRLPDILILEGWHVYKARWPEDARVMEGLLDRYNREAKDACQVIYRYYR
;
A
#
# COMPACT_ATOMS: atom_id res chain seq x y z
N MET A 1 -17.28 1.27 -9.11
CA MET A 1 -16.40 1.86 -10.16
C MET A 1 -17.21 2.01 -11.44
N ILE A 2 -17.10 3.16 -12.13
CA ILE A 2 -17.85 3.41 -13.38
C ILE A 2 -16.85 3.75 -14.49
N CYS A 3 -17.04 3.15 -15.66
CA CYS A 3 -16.28 3.42 -16.88
C CYS A 3 -17.24 3.88 -18.00
N TYR A 4 -16.76 4.76 -18.86
CA TYR A 4 -17.49 5.27 -19.99
C TYR A 4 -16.68 5.13 -21.28
N SER A 5 -17.37 4.81 -22.36
CA SER A 5 -16.89 4.99 -23.74
C SER A 5 -17.90 5.82 -24.52
N SER A 6 -17.71 6.00 -25.83
CA SER A 6 -18.68 6.67 -26.69
C SER A 6 -20.02 5.92 -26.83
N HIS A 7 -20.04 4.60 -26.58
CA HIS A 7 -21.18 3.73 -26.83
C HIS A 7 -21.75 3.07 -25.57
N TYR A 8 -20.97 2.98 -24.47
CA TYR A 8 -21.33 2.22 -23.29
C TYR A 8 -21.02 2.95 -21.99
N ARG A 9 -21.88 2.72 -21.00
CA ARG A 9 -21.58 2.88 -19.58
C ARG A 9 -21.44 1.49 -18.97
N ALA A 10 -20.35 1.25 -18.27
CA ALA A 10 -20.10 0.01 -17.53
C ALA A 10 -19.86 0.32 -16.07
N GLU A 11 -20.57 -0.34 -15.16
CA GLU A 11 -20.46 -0.13 -13.73
C GLU A 11 -20.18 -1.44 -12.99
N LEU A 12 -19.12 -1.48 -12.22
CA LEU A 12 -18.76 -2.58 -11.33
C LEU A 12 -19.22 -2.27 -9.91
N ILE A 13 -20.16 -3.08 -9.41
CA ILE A 13 -20.82 -2.91 -8.11
C ILE A 13 -20.64 -4.21 -7.32
N PRO A 14 -20.06 -4.18 -6.10
CA PRO A 14 -20.01 -5.37 -5.25
C PRO A 14 -21.40 -5.95 -5.01
N ASP A 15 -21.54 -7.27 -5.15
CA ASP A 15 -22.79 -8.00 -4.85
C ASP A 15 -22.55 -9.02 -3.72
N PRO A 16 -22.63 -8.57 -2.46
CA PRO A 16 -22.45 -9.45 -1.31
C PRO A 16 -23.60 -10.43 -1.09
N SER A 17 -24.72 -10.24 -1.79
CA SER A 17 -25.87 -11.13 -1.70
C SER A 17 -25.75 -12.38 -2.55
N TYR A 18 -24.85 -12.35 -3.57
CA TYR A 18 -24.66 -13.48 -4.47
C TYR A 18 -23.87 -14.60 -3.80
N THR A 19 -24.40 -15.81 -3.86
CA THR A 19 -23.72 -17.03 -3.38
C THR A 19 -23.46 -17.99 -4.54
N ILE A 20 -22.21 -18.39 -4.75
CA ILE A 20 -21.85 -19.30 -5.85
C ILE A 20 -22.65 -20.62 -5.71
N GLY A 21 -23.38 -20.98 -6.77
CA GLY A 21 -24.17 -22.20 -6.83
C GLY A 21 -25.51 -22.17 -6.07
N SER A 22 -25.96 -21.01 -5.56
CA SER A 22 -27.30 -20.88 -4.98
C SER A 22 -28.37 -20.64 -6.05
N ALA A 23 -29.52 -21.28 -5.88
CA ALA A 23 -30.70 -21.04 -6.73
C ALA A 23 -31.41 -19.72 -6.41
N ASP A 24 -31.15 -19.13 -5.25
CA ASP A 24 -31.80 -17.89 -4.78
C ASP A 24 -31.10 -16.61 -5.27
N ASN A 25 -30.05 -16.76 -6.09
CA ASN A 25 -29.37 -15.62 -6.67
C ASN A 25 -30.26 -14.85 -7.64
N ARG A 26 -30.07 -13.51 -7.70
CA ARG A 26 -30.68 -12.76 -8.80
C ARG A 26 -30.22 -13.30 -10.16
N PRO A 27 -31.07 -13.25 -11.20
CA PRO A 27 -30.64 -13.63 -12.52
C PRO A 27 -29.61 -12.65 -13.08
N TYR A 28 -28.62 -13.19 -13.75
CA TYR A 28 -27.63 -12.45 -14.54
C TYR A 28 -27.65 -12.98 -15.96
N ASP A 29 -27.46 -12.13 -16.97
CA ASP A 29 -27.36 -12.54 -18.37
C ASP A 29 -26.14 -13.46 -18.60
N ARG A 30 -25.07 -13.25 -17.82
CA ARG A 30 -23.88 -14.06 -17.87
C ARG A 30 -23.21 -14.16 -16.50
N ILE A 31 -22.63 -15.32 -16.19
CA ILE A 31 -21.73 -15.53 -15.05
C ILE A 31 -20.33 -15.72 -15.59
N ILE A 32 -19.40 -14.91 -15.14
CA ILE A 32 -17.99 -14.88 -15.56
C ILE A 32 -17.14 -15.25 -14.36
N ASN A 33 -16.56 -16.45 -14.38
CA ASN A 33 -15.77 -17.03 -13.32
C ASN A 33 -14.48 -17.63 -13.92
N PRO A 34 -13.50 -16.80 -14.26
CA PRO A 34 -12.32 -17.25 -14.99
C PRO A 34 -11.42 -18.20 -14.18
N ASP A 35 -11.48 -18.13 -12.85
CA ASP A 35 -10.70 -18.98 -11.95
C ASP A 35 -11.44 -20.26 -11.54
N GLY A 36 -12.70 -20.43 -11.94
CA GLY A 36 -13.49 -21.59 -11.55
C GLY A 36 -13.81 -21.70 -10.06
N LEU A 37 -13.86 -20.54 -9.34
CA LEU A 37 -14.12 -20.51 -7.90
C LEU A 37 -15.47 -21.14 -7.57
N GLY A 38 -15.49 -21.97 -6.53
CA GLY A 38 -16.63 -22.72 -6.09
C GLY A 38 -17.25 -22.22 -4.80
N ARG A 39 -18.28 -22.92 -4.33
CA ARG A 39 -18.93 -22.66 -3.06
C ARG A 39 -17.95 -22.92 -1.91
N GLY A 40 -17.71 -21.91 -1.09
CA GLY A 40 -16.76 -21.96 0.06
C GLY A 40 -15.40 -21.38 -0.24
N ASP A 41 -15.09 -21.04 -1.50
CA ASP A 41 -13.88 -20.31 -1.82
C ASP A 41 -14.00 -18.85 -1.36
N PHE A 42 -12.84 -18.23 -1.04
CA PHE A 42 -12.78 -16.82 -0.71
C PHE A 42 -12.93 -15.98 -1.98
N ALA A 43 -14.17 -15.80 -2.41
CA ALA A 43 -14.52 -15.06 -3.60
C ALA A 43 -15.17 -13.70 -3.26
N LYS A 44 -14.97 -12.73 -4.14
CA LYS A 44 -15.72 -11.48 -4.20
C LYS A 44 -16.47 -11.43 -5.53
N ILE A 45 -17.75 -11.18 -5.43
CA ILE A 45 -18.63 -11.09 -6.59
C ILE A 45 -18.95 -9.63 -6.84
N CYS A 46 -18.84 -9.21 -8.10
CA CYS A 46 -19.28 -7.91 -8.54
C CYS A 46 -20.27 -8.04 -9.68
N ARG A 47 -21.34 -7.28 -9.61
CA ARG A 47 -22.25 -7.06 -10.72
C ARG A 47 -21.61 -6.09 -11.70
N LEU A 48 -21.46 -6.50 -12.94
CA LEU A 48 -21.18 -5.63 -14.07
C LEU A 48 -22.53 -5.21 -14.66
N ALA A 49 -22.94 -3.96 -14.46
CA ALA A 49 -24.08 -3.35 -15.10
C ALA A 49 -23.63 -2.57 -16.33
N VAL A 50 -24.22 -2.84 -17.48
CA VAL A 50 -23.87 -2.23 -18.77
C VAL A 50 -25.09 -1.60 -19.39
N GLU A 51 -24.95 -0.34 -19.80
CA GLU A 51 -25.93 0.41 -20.57
C GLU A 51 -25.35 0.73 -21.95
N ARG A 52 -26.07 0.41 -23.01
CA ARG A 52 -25.71 0.77 -24.38
C ARG A 52 -26.45 2.04 -24.79
N PHE A 53 -25.72 3.11 -25.06
CA PHE A 53 -26.33 4.43 -25.31
C PHE A 53 -27.22 4.52 -26.57
N GLU A 54 -26.84 3.80 -27.61
CA GLU A 54 -27.60 3.85 -28.88
C GLU A 54 -29.03 3.27 -28.74
N THR A 55 -29.21 2.26 -27.90
CA THR A 55 -30.48 1.52 -27.77
C THR A 55 -31.15 1.73 -26.42
N GLY A 56 -30.44 2.23 -25.41
CA GLY A 56 -30.88 2.26 -24.01
C GLY A 56 -30.99 0.87 -23.38
N GLU A 57 -30.42 -0.16 -24.03
CA GLU A 57 -30.45 -1.53 -23.52
C GLU A 57 -29.55 -1.64 -22.26
N GLU A 58 -30.13 -2.19 -21.21
CA GLU A 58 -29.42 -2.51 -19.98
C GLU A 58 -29.22 -4.03 -19.87
N ARG A 59 -27.98 -4.43 -19.56
CA ARG A 59 -27.61 -5.82 -19.35
C ARG A 59 -26.70 -5.95 -18.14
N GLN A 60 -26.63 -7.15 -17.56
CA GLN A 60 -25.81 -7.36 -16.39
C GLN A 60 -25.16 -8.75 -16.35
N ALA A 61 -23.92 -8.77 -15.90
CA ALA A 61 -23.16 -9.99 -15.67
C ALA A 61 -22.64 -10.07 -14.23
N ALA A 62 -22.47 -11.29 -13.72
CA ALA A 62 -21.75 -11.52 -12.49
C ALA A 62 -20.28 -11.81 -12.79
N LEU A 63 -19.37 -11.02 -12.22
CA LEU A 63 -17.94 -11.28 -12.23
C LEU A 63 -17.53 -11.89 -10.88
N ILE A 64 -16.96 -13.08 -10.92
CA ILE A 64 -16.51 -13.83 -9.74
C ILE A 64 -14.99 -13.87 -9.77
N GLY A 65 -14.35 -13.31 -8.75
CA GLY A 65 -12.91 -13.28 -8.61
C GLY A 65 -12.47 -13.45 -7.15
N PRO A 66 -11.17 -13.46 -6.86
CA PRO A 66 -10.64 -13.60 -5.51
C PRO A 66 -11.04 -12.42 -4.63
N LYS A 67 -10.97 -12.56 -3.30
CA LYS A 67 -11.46 -11.56 -2.34
C LYS A 67 -10.82 -10.17 -2.49
N THR A 68 -9.62 -10.08 -2.98
CA THR A 68 -8.80 -8.86 -3.10
C THR A 68 -9.11 -7.98 -4.31
N TRP A 69 -9.87 -8.47 -5.30
CA TRP A 69 -10.18 -7.70 -6.50
C TRP A 69 -11.34 -6.70 -6.35
N CYS A 70 -11.60 -5.91 -7.38
CA CYS A 70 -12.64 -4.88 -7.46
C CYS A 70 -12.38 -3.70 -6.51
N VAL A 71 -11.24 -3.08 -6.73
CA VAL A 71 -10.81 -1.81 -6.14
C VAL A 71 -10.93 -0.68 -7.17
N GLU A 72 -10.64 0.54 -6.78
CA GLU A 72 -10.52 1.65 -7.73
C GLU A 72 -9.46 1.34 -8.80
N SER A 73 -9.73 1.76 -10.04
CA SER A 73 -8.84 1.50 -11.19
C SER A 73 -8.61 0.02 -11.52
N CYS A 74 -9.57 -0.87 -11.20
CA CYS A 74 -9.49 -2.29 -11.58
C CYS A 74 -10.04 -2.57 -12.99
N ALA A 75 -10.55 -1.59 -13.72
CA ALA A 75 -11.08 -1.78 -15.07
C ALA A 75 -10.86 -0.57 -15.99
N VAL A 76 -10.71 -0.85 -17.28
CA VAL A 76 -10.63 0.13 -18.37
C VAL A 76 -11.60 -0.27 -19.46
N LEU A 77 -12.39 0.70 -19.92
CA LEU A 77 -13.34 0.53 -21.04
C LEU A 77 -12.80 1.25 -22.27
N GLU A 78 -12.62 0.49 -23.36
CA GLU A 78 -12.26 1.00 -24.67
C GLU A 78 -13.31 0.54 -25.68
N GLU A 79 -14.03 1.50 -26.25
CA GLU A 79 -15.16 1.23 -27.15
C GLU A 79 -16.18 0.25 -26.55
N SER A 80 -16.26 -0.98 -27.03
CA SER A 80 -17.14 -2.05 -26.53
C SER A 80 -16.38 -3.13 -25.73
N ARG A 81 -15.11 -2.90 -25.38
CA ARG A 81 -14.25 -3.86 -24.69
C ARG A 81 -13.89 -3.38 -23.30
N LEU A 82 -14.32 -4.13 -22.30
CA LEU A 82 -13.96 -3.89 -20.90
C LEU A 82 -12.81 -4.81 -20.48
N THR A 83 -11.67 -4.23 -20.15
CA THR A 83 -10.57 -4.97 -19.54
C THR A 83 -10.67 -4.85 -18.02
N VAL A 84 -10.67 -5.98 -17.32
CA VAL A 84 -10.84 -6.05 -15.86
C VAL A 84 -9.65 -6.78 -15.26
N LEU A 85 -9.08 -6.19 -14.22
CA LEU A 85 -8.06 -6.78 -13.37
C LEU A 85 -8.72 -7.44 -12.17
N MET A 86 -8.53 -8.73 -12.02
CA MET A 86 -9.06 -9.55 -10.93
C MET A 86 -7.91 -10.20 -10.17
N ASP A 87 -7.23 -9.41 -9.34
CA ASP A 87 -5.97 -9.78 -8.69
C ASP A 87 -4.88 -10.12 -9.73
N ARG A 88 -4.50 -11.37 -9.88
CA ARG A 88 -3.52 -11.83 -10.87
C ARG A 88 -4.11 -12.30 -12.19
N MET A 89 -5.41 -12.13 -12.38
CA MET A 89 -6.10 -12.45 -13.63
C MET A 89 -6.53 -11.17 -14.34
N VAL A 90 -6.12 -10.98 -15.58
CA VAL A 90 -6.64 -9.94 -16.45
C VAL A 90 -7.56 -10.58 -17.48
N ILE A 91 -8.77 -10.08 -17.58
CA ILE A 91 -9.75 -10.51 -18.60
C ILE A 91 -10.17 -9.33 -19.46
N ARG A 92 -10.40 -9.56 -20.73
CA ARG A 92 -11.04 -8.60 -21.64
C ARG A 92 -12.35 -9.16 -22.12
N LEU A 93 -13.43 -8.43 -21.86
CA LEU A 93 -14.79 -8.79 -22.17
C LEU A 93 -15.30 -7.96 -23.35
N SER A 94 -16.07 -8.58 -24.24
CA SER A 94 -16.98 -7.87 -25.13
C SER A 94 -18.24 -7.47 -24.36
N LEU A 95 -18.63 -6.21 -24.39
CA LEU A 95 -19.87 -5.75 -23.75
C LEU A 95 -21.12 -6.10 -24.58
N ASP A 96 -20.95 -6.47 -25.83
CA ASP A 96 -22.06 -6.88 -26.69
C ASP A 96 -22.70 -8.21 -26.25
N ASN A 97 -21.89 -9.16 -25.74
CA ASN A 97 -22.35 -10.50 -25.41
C ASN A 97 -21.78 -11.08 -24.11
N PHE A 98 -20.96 -10.30 -23.36
CA PHE A 98 -20.23 -10.70 -22.17
C PHE A 98 -19.28 -11.91 -22.35
N GLU A 99 -18.79 -12.12 -23.56
CA GLU A 99 -17.78 -13.15 -23.82
C GLU A 99 -16.39 -12.66 -23.47
N ILE A 100 -15.58 -13.57 -22.93
CA ILE A 100 -14.15 -13.31 -22.71
C ILE A 100 -13.46 -13.36 -24.08
N VAL A 101 -12.99 -12.20 -24.54
CA VAL A 101 -12.23 -12.06 -25.79
C VAL A 101 -10.81 -12.61 -25.61
N CYS A 102 -10.19 -12.27 -24.49
CA CYS A 102 -8.91 -12.82 -24.07
C CYS A 102 -8.77 -12.73 -22.55
N SER A 103 -7.94 -13.60 -22.01
CA SER A 103 -7.60 -13.60 -20.58
C SER A 103 -6.16 -13.99 -20.37
N ARG A 104 -5.57 -13.50 -19.30
CA ARG A 104 -4.21 -13.87 -18.88
C ARG A 104 -4.08 -13.91 -17.39
N ARG A 105 -3.53 -15.01 -16.89
CA ARG A 105 -3.01 -15.09 -15.52
C ARG A 105 -1.58 -14.54 -15.52
N LEU A 106 -1.34 -13.55 -14.68
CA LEU A 106 -0.04 -12.92 -14.51
C LEU A 106 0.86 -13.78 -13.62
N ASP A 107 2.11 -13.89 -14.03
CA ASP A 107 3.16 -14.51 -13.22
C ASP A 107 3.87 -13.39 -12.46
N VAL A 108 3.31 -13.02 -11.33
CA VAL A 108 3.76 -11.89 -10.49
C VAL A 108 3.78 -12.27 -9.02
N CYS A 109 4.62 -11.60 -8.26
CA CYS A 109 4.65 -11.69 -6.81
C CYS A 109 3.65 -10.70 -6.19
N GLY A 110 2.88 -11.15 -5.18
CA GLY A 110 1.88 -10.31 -4.52
C GLY A 110 0.61 -10.12 -5.33
N SER A 111 -0.21 -9.19 -4.90
CA SER A 111 -1.48 -8.83 -5.54
C SER A 111 -1.31 -7.68 -6.51
N MET A 112 -2.07 -7.69 -7.60
CA MET A 112 -2.18 -6.56 -8.51
C MET A 112 -3.34 -5.66 -8.06
N LEU A 113 -3.09 -4.36 -8.00
CA LEU A 113 -4.00 -3.40 -7.37
C LEU A 113 -4.78 -2.56 -8.39
N ALA A 114 -4.14 -2.16 -9.50
CA ALA A 114 -4.74 -1.24 -10.45
C ALA A 114 -4.20 -1.44 -11.86
N LEU A 115 -4.97 -0.99 -12.87
CA LEU A 115 -4.56 -0.92 -14.26
C LEU A 115 -4.87 0.44 -14.86
N TYR A 116 -4.02 0.88 -15.77
CA TYR A 116 -4.08 2.22 -16.39
C TYR A 116 -3.85 2.10 -17.90
N PRO A 117 -4.63 2.81 -18.73
CA PRO A 117 -4.43 2.81 -20.18
C PRO A 117 -3.13 3.53 -20.56
N CYS A 118 -2.41 2.99 -21.56
CA CYS A 118 -1.16 3.55 -22.03
C CYS A 118 -0.97 3.29 -23.54
N GLY A 119 -1.47 4.19 -24.39
CA GLY A 119 -1.27 4.11 -25.85
C GLY A 119 -1.85 2.85 -26.51
N GLY A 120 -2.91 2.28 -25.97
CA GLY A 120 -3.52 1.03 -26.39
C GLY A 120 -2.97 -0.21 -25.67
N ASP A 121 -1.92 -0.05 -24.88
CA ASP A 121 -1.41 -1.00 -23.90
C ASP A 121 -1.94 -0.66 -22.49
N LEU A 122 -1.54 -1.45 -21.50
CA LEU A 122 -1.93 -1.27 -20.10
C LEU A 122 -0.70 -1.25 -19.20
N ILE A 123 -0.65 -0.31 -18.28
CA ILE A 123 0.27 -0.35 -17.14
C ILE A 123 -0.50 -0.91 -15.95
N LEU A 124 0.05 -1.93 -15.32
CA LEU A 124 -0.49 -2.53 -14.12
C LEU A 124 0.42 -2.22 -12.94
N HIS A 125 -0.20 -1.84 -11.82
CA HIS A 125 0.46 -1.58 -10.56
C HIS A 125 0.02 -2.62 -9.53
N GLY A 126 0.98 -3.32 -8.95
CA GLY A 126 0.80 -4.28 -7.87
C GLY A 126 1.52 -3.88 -6.59
N GLU A 127 1.46 -4.76 -5.59
CA GLU A 127 2.15 -4.55 -4.32
C GLU A 127 3.66 -4.52 -4.47
N LEU A 128 4.23 -5.40 -5.29
CA LEU A 128 5.67 -5.59 -5.46
C LEU A 128 6.17 -5.29 -6.86
N GLU A 129 5.27 -5.24 -7.85
CA GLU A 129 5.62 -5.17 -9.26
C GLU A 129 4.77 -4.17 -10.01
N VAL A 130 5.38 -3.53 -11.00
CA VAL A 130 4.71 -2.77 -12.04
C VAL A 130 5.05 -3.40 -13.38
N LEU A 131 4.06 -3.57 -14.24
CA LEU A 131 4.27 -4.20 -15.54
C LEU A 131 3.45 -3.52 -16.64
N ARG A 132 3.91 -3.67 -17.89
CA ARG A 132 3.17 -3.27 -19.08
C ARG A 132 2.68 -4.50 -19.82
N LEU A 133 1.41 -4.49 -20.17
CA LEU A 133 0.80 -5.47 -21.06
C LEU A 133 0.48 -4.83 -22.41
N ASN A 134 0.77 -5.54 -23.49
CA ASN A 134 0.33 -5.15 -24.83
C ASN A 134 -1.18 -5.42 -25.03
N ARG A 135 -1.68 -5.11 -26.25
CA ARG A 135 -3.09 -5.32 -26.60
C ARG A 135 -3.55 -6.77 -26.51
N GLU A 136 -2.66 -7.74 -26.65
CA GLU A 136 -2.90 -9.18 -26.55
C GLU A 136 -2.74 -9.67 -25.09
N LEU A 137 -2.62 -8.76 -24.12
CA LEU A 137 -2.36 -9.01 -22.69
C LEU A 137 -1.04 -9.75 -22.43
N GLN A 138 -0.05 -9.66 -23.34
CA GLN A 138 1.28 -10.21 -23.14
C GLN A 138 2.14 -9.20 -22.39
N THR A 139 2.96 -9.69 -21.44
CA THR A 139 3.87 -8.84 -20.68
C THR A 139 4.97 -8.32 -21.61
N VAL A 140 5.10 -7.00 -21.69
CA VAL A 140 6.14 -6.30 -22.44
C VAL A 140 7.38 -6.13 -21.57
N TRP A 141 7.18 -5.66 -20.33
CA TRP A 141 8.22 -5.53 -19.33
C TRP A 141 7.61 -5.63 -17.92
N THR A 142 8.46 -5.89 -16.95
CA THR A 142 8.14 -5.91 -15.52
C THR A 142 9.25 -5.18 -14.76
N PHE A 143 8.89 -4.42 -13.74
CA PHE A 143 9.78 -3.76 -12.79
C PHE A 143 9.38 -4.11 -11.36
N SER A 144 10.37 -4.45 -10.54
CA SER A 144 10.22 -4.69 -9.09
C SER A 144 11.06 -3.68 -8.31
N GLY A 145 10.50 -3.12 -7.25
CA GLY A 145 11.24 -2.29 -6.29
C GLY A 145 12.05 -3.14 -5.31
N ARG A 146 12.62 -2.46 -4.29
CA ARG A 146 13.31 -3.14 -3.16
C ARG A 146 12.33 -3.65 -2.12
N ASP A 147 11.15 -3.02 -2.03
CA ASP A 147 10.08 -3.35 -1.10
C ASP A 147 8.73 -3.08 -1.75
N LEU A 148 7.65 -3.39 -1.04
CA LEU A 148 6.29 -3.22 -1.56
C LEU A 148 5.97 -1.73 -1.81
N PHE A 149 5.26 -1.47 -2.90
CA PHE A 149 4.84 -0.14 -3.29
C PHE A 149 3.67 0.34 -2.43
N ALA A 150 4.02 0.90 -1.29
CA ALA A 150 3.10 1.46 -0.31
C ALA A 150 3.73 2.68 0.37
N SER A 151 2.91 3.50 1.01
CA SER A 151 3.37 4.69 1.72
C SER A 151 2.77 4.77 3.12
N LEU A 152 3.62 5.04 4.10
CA LEU A 152 3.20 5.33 5.48
C LEU A 152 2.78 6.79 5.67
N THR A 153 3.16 7.68 4.75
CA THR A 153 2.96 9.14 4.88
C THR A 153 1.70 9.64 4.20
N GLY A 154 0.94 8.75 3.55
CA GLY A 154 -0.21 9.11 2.73
C GLY A 154 0.14 9.66 1.34
N GLU A 155 1.41 9.68 0.97
CA GLU A 155 1.86 9.96 -0.39
C GLU A 155 1.43 8.82 -1.32
N ARG A 156 1.16 9.12 -2.59
CA ARG A 156 0.80 8.08 -3.55
C ARG A 156 2.01 7.20 -3.88
N ALA A 157 1.88 5.90 -3.62
CA ALA A 157 2.93 4.92 -3.93
C ALA A 157 3.14 4.72 -5.45
N PHE A 158 2.13 4.99 -6.25
CA PHE A 158 2.15 4.92 -7.71
C PHE A 158 1.56 6.20 -8.32
N CYS A 159 2.24 6.74 -9.33
CA CYS A 159 1.76 7.87 -10.12
C CYS A 159 2.18 7.71 -11.57
N LEU A 160 1.22 7.78 -12.49
CA LEU A 160 1.44 7.78 -13.94
C LEU A 160 1.09 9.16 -14.50
N GLU A 161 2.09 9.98 -14.77
CA GLU A 161 1.93 11.36 -15.23
C GLU A 161 3.01 11.75 -16.23
N ASN A 162 2.66 12.55 -17.22
CA ASN A 162 3.59 13.13 -18.20
C ASN A 162 4.48 12.07 -18.90
N GLY A 163 3.94 10.88 -19.18
CA GLY A 163 4.68 9.80 -19.81
C GLY A 163 5.72 9.13 -18.92
N ARG A 164 5.60 9.27 -17.61
CA ARG A 164 6.48 8.66 -16.61
C ARG A 164 5.71 7.97 -15.52
N ILE A 165 6.31 6.92 -14.97
CA ILE A 165 5.82 6.19 -13.82
C ILE A 165 6.73 6.55 -12.65
N ARG A 166 6.13 7.09 -11.57
CA ARG A 166 6.84 7.32 -10.31
C ARG A 166 6.33 6.35 -9.26
N LEU A 167 7.28 5.77 -8.54
CA LEU A 167 7.01 4.77 -7.51
C LEU A 167 7.66 5.18 -6.21
N LEU A 168 6.98 4.84 -5.13
CA LEU A 168 7.45 4.96 -3.76
C LEU A 168 7.20 3.62 -3.08
N ASP A 169 8.23 3.01 -2.50
CA ASP A 169 8.07 1.81 -1.72
C ASP A 169 7.96 2.08 -0.20
N TRP A 170 7.65 1.05 0.55
CA TRP A 170 7.43 1.10 1.99
C TRP A 170 8.63 1.64 2.78
N GLU A 171 9.85 1.35 2.34
CA GLU A 171 11.08 1.85 2.96
C GLU A 171 11.38 3.31 2.59
N GLY A 172 10.66 3.87 1.61
CA GLY A 172 10.83 5.25 1.15
C GLY A 172 11.76 5.40 -0.05
N ASN A 173 12.15 4.29 -0.70
CA ASN A 173 12.89 4.35 -1.96
C ASN A 173 11.98 4.88 -3.06
N ARG A 174 12.53 5.72 -3.94
CA ARG A 174 11.79 6.35 -5.04
C ARG A 174 12.39 5.95 -6.37
N TYR A 175 11.51 5.57 -7.28
CA TYR A 175 11.88 5.17 -8.64
C TYR A 175 11.12 6.01 -9.64
N GLU A 176 11.76 6.28 -10.79
CA GLU A 176 11.12 6.88 -11.95
C GLU A 176 11.43 6.01 -13.18
N LEU A 177 10.37 5.57 -13.88
CA LEU A 177 10.47 4.75 -15.08
C LEU A 177 9.91 5.50 -16.28
N SER A 178 10.45 5.21 -17.46
CA SER A 178 9.78 5.50 -18.73
C SER A 178 8.59 4.56 -18.94
N LEU A 179 7.72 4.89 -19.92
CA LEU A 179 6.64 3.98 -20.32
C LEU A 179 7.17 2.68 -20.95
N ASP A 180 8.41 2.67 -21.41
CA ASP A 180 9.06 1.48 -21.99
C ASP A 180 9.78 0.63 -20.95
N GLY A 181 9.64 0.97 -19.66
CA GLY A 181 10.20 0.21 -18.54
C GLY A 181 11.65 0.54 -18.21
N GLU A 182 12.23 1.58 -18.84
CA GLU A 182 13.59 2.01 -18.52
C GLU A 182 13.60 2.75 -17.17
N LEU A 183 14.52 2.35 -16.28
CA LEU A 183 14.73 3.00 -15.00
C LEU A 183 15.49 4.33 -15.21
N LEU A 184 14.77 5.43 -15.10
CA LEU A 184 15.31 6.79 -15.31
C LEU A 184 15.93 7.37 -14.04
N SER A 185 15.41 7.00 -12.87
CA SER A 185 15.91 7.44 -11.58
C SER A 185 15.66 6.38 -10.52
N ASP A 186 16.68 6.15 -9.69
CA ASP A 186 16.65 5.30 -8.53
C ASP A 186 17.22 6.10 -7.35
N ARG A 187 16.37 6.44 -6.40
CA ARG A 187 16.74 7.20 -5.20
C ARG A 187 16.46 6.35 -3.97
N PRO A 188 17.47 5.73 -3.39
CA PRO A 188 17.32 5.04 -2.12
C PRO A 188 16.77 5.96 -1.03
N ALA A 189 15.99 5.41 -0.13
CA ALA A 189 15.61 6.09 1.10
C ALA A 189 16.87 6.52 1.86
N PRO A 190 16.86 7.68 2.53
CA PRO A 190 17.96 8.06 3.39
C PRO A 190 18.19 6.97 4.44
N GLU A 191 19.47 6.67 4.71
CA GLU A 191 19.82 5.75 5.80
C GLU A 191 19.17 6.18 7.08
N LYS A 192 18.40 5.27 7.73
CA LYS A 192 17.80 5.54 9.02
C LYS A 192 18.89 5.58 10.08
N ARG A 193 18.97 6.68 10.83
CA ARG A 193 19.84 6.79 11.99
C ARG A 193 19.24 5.97 13.13
N ILE A 194 19.92 4.89 13.49
CA ILE A 194 19.49 3.99 14.56
C ILE A 194 20.41 4.22 15.75
N LEU A 195 19.84 4.47 16.93
CA LEU A 195 20.57 4.58 18.17
C LEU A 195 20.02 3.57 19.18
N THR A 196 20.90 2.73 19.70
CA THR A 196 20.57 1.82 20.80
C THR A 196 21.18 2.36 22.09
N ILE A 197 20.34 2.52 23.11
CA ILE A 197 20.76 2.96 24.45
C ILE A 197 20.45 1.84 25.42
N LEU A 198 21.48 1.35 26.12
CA LEU A 198 21.33 0.40 27.21
C LEU A 198 20.90 1.15 28.46
N VAL A 199 19.69 0.89 28.92
CA VAL A 199 19.10 1.56 30.11
C VAL A 199 18.87 0.61 31.28
N ALA A 200 19.13 -0.69 31.10
CA ALA A 200 18.96 -1.70 32.15
C ALA A 200 19.78 -1.40 33.43
N ASP A 201 20.97 -0.84 33.24
CA ASP A 201 21.95 -0.61 34.32
C ASP A 201 21.71 0.70 35.08
N ALA A 202 20.80 1.56 34.62
CA ALA A 202 20.48 2.80 35.31
C ALA A 202 19.90 2.51 36.71
N ALA A 203 20.68 2.78 37.73
CA ALA A 203 20.30 2.53 39.12
C ALA A 203 19.45 3.65 39.73
N SER A 204 19.29 4.78 39.01
CA SER A 204 18.48 5.91 39.43
C SER A 204 17.96 6.72 38.22
N PRO A 205 16.89 7.53 38.38
CA PRO A 205 16.46 8.49 37.38
C PRO A 205 17.56 9.44 36.91
N ARG A 206 18.44 9.85 37.80
CA ARG A 206 19.58 10.73 37.48
C ARG A 206 20.60 10.01 36.59
N GLU A 207 20.86 8.74 36.83
CA GLU A 207 21.73 7.93 35.94
C GLU A 207 21.12 7.73 34.56
N LEU A 208 19.81 7.51 34.48
CA LEU A 208 19.15 7.48 33.18
C LEU A 208 19.34 8.80 32.42
N GLN A 209 19.16 9.94 33.09
CA GLN A 209 19.42 11.28 32.53
C GLN A 209 20.86 11.42 32.02
N GLN A 210 21.85 10.87 32.76
CA GLN A 210 23.26 10.89 32.34
C GLN A 210 23.46 10.02 31.07
N ILE A 211 22.90 8.82 31.05
CA ILE A 211 22.96 7.90 29.88
C ILE A 211 22.35 8.57 28.67
N LEU A 212 21.18 9.20 28.82
CA LEU A 212 20.49 9.91 27.73
C LEU A 212 21.32 11.10 27.25
N LYS A 213 21.92 11.89 28.19
CA LYS A 213 22.79 13.01 27.84
C LYS A 213 23.95 12.57 26.95
N GLU A 214 24.66 11.54 27.36
CA GLU A 214 25.82 11.03 26.62
C GLU A 214 25.45 10.40 25.29
N SER A 215 24.43 9.55 25.28
CA SER A 215 24.02 8.80 24.09
C SER A 215 23.38 9.68 23.01
N LEU A 216 22.61 10.68 23.40
CA LEU A 216 21.95 11.61 22.51
C LEU A 216 22.78 12.83 22.14
N GLY A 217 23.93 13.03 22.81
CA GLY A 217 24.80 14.21 22.60
C GLY A 217 24.18 15.50 23.11
N LEU A 218 23.44 15.45 24.23
CA LEU A 218 22.91 16.65 24.88
C LEU A 218 24.04 17.49 25.44
N PRO A 219 23.90 18.84 25.49
CA PRO A 219 25.00 19.75 25.86
C PRO A 219 25.44 19.58 27.30
N GLU A 220 26.67 20.05 27.63
CA GLU A 220 27.23 19.97 28.96
C GLU A 220 26.35 20.62 30.05
N TRP A 221 25.64 21.68 29.71
CA TRP A 221 24.73 22.40 30.59
C TRP A 221 23.32 21.79 30.69
N TYR A 222 23.11 20.59 30.13
CA TYR A 222 21.84 19.87 30.21
C TYR A 222 21.37 19.69 31.66
N GLY A 223 20.13 20.08 31.94
CA GLY A 223 19.60 20.22 33.30
C GLY A 223 19.29 18.91 34.05
N MET A 224 19.52 17.73 33.45
CA MET A 224 19.37 16.40 34.06
C MET A 224 17.95 16.16 34.65
N ASN A 225 16.93 16.63 33.96
CA ASN A 225 15.52 16.46 34.31
C ASN A 225 14.64 16.41 33.05
N TRP A 226 13.37 16.05 33.19
CA TRP A 226 12.48 15.83 32.08
C TRP A 226 12.07 17.09 31.31
N ASP A 227 12.05 18.26 31.98
CA ASP A 227 11.80 19.53 31.27
C ASP A 227 12.99 19.87 30.38
N ALA A 228 14.21 19.72 30.88
CA ALA A 228 15.41 19.89 30.07
C ALA A 228 15.52 18.84 28.94
N PHE A 229 15.05 17.62 29.18
CA PHE A 229 14.99 16.58 28.13
C PHE A 229 14.05 17.00 27.01
N TRP A 230 12.87 17.51 27.38
CA TRP A 230 11.91 18.02 26.40
C TRP A 230 12.51 19.17 25.56
N ASP A 231 13.10 20.16 26.20
CA ASP A 231 13.77 21.28 25.52
C ASP A 231 14.91 20.78 24.63
N GLY A 232 15.66 19.78 25.10
CA GLY A 232 16.74 19.15 24.35
C GLY A 232 16.27 18.52 23.05
N ILE A 233 15.29 17.62 23.12
CA ILE A 233 14.82 16.87 21.95
C ILE A 233 13.98 17.70 20.97
N THR A 234 13.40 18.81 21.45
CA THR A 234 12.58 19.70 20.59
C THR A 234 13.35 20.87 20.01
N GLY A 235 14.44 21.31 20.64
CA GLY A 235 15.13 22.54 20.25
C GLY A 235 16.62 22.42 20.00
N LEU A 236 17.32 21.41 20.55
CA LEU A 236 18.78 21.35 20.53
C LEU A 236 19.34 20.21 19.68
N ILE A 237 18.69 19.05 19.70
CA ILE A 237 19.13 17.87 18.96
C ILE A 237 17.99 17.36 18.07
N ARG A 238 18.37 16.58 17.07
CA ARG A 238 17.40 15.78 16.32
C ARG A 238 17.49 14.33 16.82
N LEU A 239 16.38 13.78 17.30
CA LEU A 239 16.31 12.37 17.66
C LEU A 239 16.68 11.48 16.46
N PRO A 240 17.19 10.27 16.70
CA PRO A 240 17.40 9.28 15.65
C PRO A 240 16.06 8.88 15.03
N ASP A 241 16.08 8.32 13.81
CA ASP A 241 14.87 7.82 13.17
C ASP A 241 14.31 6.60 13.91
N ILE A 242 15.23 5.81 14.54
CA ILE A 242 14.88 4.68 15.41
C ILE A 242 15.69 4.78 16.70
N LEU A 243 15.00 4.87 17.84
CA LEU A 243 15.58 4.85 19.18
C LEU A 243 15.23 3.51 19.85
N ILE A 244 16.24 2.71 20.14
CA ILE A 244 16.10 1.42 20.82
C ILE A 244 16.53 1.59 22.27
N LEU A 245 15.59 1.39 23.20
CA LEU A 245 15.87 1.40 24.65
C LEU A 245 15.99 -0.06 25.12
N GLU A 246 17.23 -0.53 25.24
CA GLU A 246 17.52 -1.90 25.61
C GLU A 246 17.46 -2.06 27.14
N GLY A 247 16.68 -3.06 27.60
CA GLY A 247 16.46 -3.29 29.02
C GLY A 247 15.46 -2.34 29.68
N TRP A 248 14.62 -1.65 28.86
CA TRP A 248 13.60 -0.73 29.36
C TRP A 248 12.68 -1.33 30.42
N HIS A 249 12.30 -2.59 30.27
CA HIS A 249 11.44 -3.30 31.22
C HIS A 249 12.05 -3.38 32.62
N VAL A 250 13.38 -3.50 32.71
CA VAL A 250 14.12 -3.52 34.01
C VAL A 250 14.05 -2.15 34.66
N TYR A 251 14.35 -1.09 33.89
CA TYR A 251 14.25 0.28 34.37
C TYR A 251 12.84 0.63 34.82
N LYS A 252 11.84 0.36 33.97
CA LYS A 252 10.43 0.64 34.23
C LYS A 252 9.89 -0.09 35.46
N ALA A 253 10.37 -1.31 35.75
CA ALA A 253 9.99 -2.05 36.95
C ALA A 253 10.54 -1.38 38.22
N ARG A 254 11.73 -0.77 38.16
CA ARG A 254 12.35 -0.06 39.28
C ARG A 254 11.80 1.36 39.48
N TRP A 255 11.55 2.08 38.39
CA TRP A 255 11.18 3.50 38.37
C TRP A 255 9.95 3.77 37.49
N PRO A 256 8.75 3.22 37.85
CA PRO A 256 7.59 3.23 36.98
C PRO A 256 7.06 4.64 36.66
N GLU A 257 7.11 5.56 37.63
CA GLU A 257 6.64 6.94 37.42
C GLU A 257 7.56 7.72 36.50
N ASP A 258 8.87 7.58 36.68
CA ASP A 258 9.89 8.21 35.85
C ASP A 258 9.83 7.70 34.42
N ALA A 259 9.68 6.38 34.25
CA ALA A 259 9.50 5.74 32.94
C ALA A 259 8.23 6.25 32.21
N ARG A 260 7.12 6.45 32.94
CA ARG A 260 5.88 6.99 32.37
C ARG A 260 6.06 8.40 31.84
N VAL A 261 6.83 9.24 32.53
CA VAL A 261 7.13 10.60 32.06
C VAL A 261 7.90 10.55 30.76
N MET A 262 8.95 9.75 30.68
CA MET A 262 9.74 9.61 29.45
C MET A 262 8.90 9.09 28.27
N GLU A 263 8.13 8.02 28.49
CA GLU A 263 7.21 7.48 27.47
C GLU A 263 6.27 8.58 26.96
N GLY A 264 5.66 9.34 27.88
CA GLY A 264 4.76 10.44 27.54
C GLY A 264 5.42 11.58 26.73
N LEU A 265 6.70 11.90 27.04
CA LEU A 265 7.45 12.90 26.29
C LEU A 265 7.81 12.43 24.87
N LEU A 266 8.22 11.18 24.71
CA LEU A 266 8.51 10.60 23.41
C LEU A 266 7.23 10.47 22.54
N ASP A 267 6.11 10.08 23.14
CA ASP A 267 4.81 10.05 22.47
C ASP A 267 4.34 11.45 22.04
N ARG A 268 4.58 12.44 22.90
CA ARG A 268 4.27 13.85 22.60
C ARG A 268 5.17 14.36 21.47
N TYR A 269 6.47 14.07 21.51
CA TYR A 269 7.40 14.42 20.44
C TYR A 269 6.90 13.88 19.08
N ASN A 270 6.51 12.60 19.01
CA ASN A 270 6.02 12.00 17.78
C ASN A 270 4.70 12.57 17.27
N ARG A 271 3.90 13.19 18.12
CA ARG A 271 2.67 13.91 17.68
C ARG A 271 2.95 15.33 17.18
N GLU A 272 3.98 15.99 17.71
CA GLU A 272 4.24 17.42 17.47
C GLU A 272 5.38 17.66 16.48
N ALA A 273 6.35 16.74 16.39
CA ALA A 273 7.52 16.88 15.53
C ALA A 273 7.19 16.54 14.05
N LYS A 274 7.91 17.20 13.14
CA LYS A 274 7.84 16.88 11.69
C LYS A 274 8.49 15.54 11.36
N ASP A 275 9.55 15.18 12.11
CA ASP A 275 10.32 13.96 11.94
C ASP A 275 10.02 13.04 13.13
N ALA A 276 9.22 12.00 12.91
CA ALA A 276 8.90 11.03 13.93
C ALA A 276 10.12 10.16 14.28
N CYS A 277 10.28 9.83 15.57
CA CYS A 277 11.26 8.88 16.07
C CYS A 277 10.56 7.58 16.47
N GLN A 278 10.84 6.48 15.77
CA GLN A 278 10.32 5.19 16.18
C GLN A 278 11.02 4.71 17.45
N VAL A 279 10.28 4.59 18.56
CA VAL A 279 10.84 4.11 19.83
C VAL A 279 10.55 2.62 19.98
N ILE A 280 11.61 1.81 20.19
CA ILE A 280 11.53 0.37 20.39
C ILE A 280 12.01 0.04 21.80
N TYR A 281 11.14 -0.54 22.61
CA TYR A 281 11.43 -1.04 23.93
C TYR A 281 11.85 -2.50 23.85
N ARG A 282 13.17 -2.76 23.95
CA ARG A 282 13.72 -4.11 23.79
C ARG A 282 13.98 -4.75 25.15
N TYR A 283 13.67 -6.04 25.25
CA TYR A 283 14.06 -6.82 26.42
C TYR A 283 15.57 -7.07 26.39
N TYR A 284 16.21 -6.90 27.57
CA TYR A 284 17.58 -7.32 27.76
C TYR A 284 17.62 -8.86 27.86
N ARG A 285 18.45 -9.48 27.05
CA ARG A 285 18.66 -10.94 27.05
C ARG A 285 19.75 -11.33 28.03
#